data_8d0e67adfd4f33e312108e90a3fe5556
#
_entry.id   8d0e67adfd4f33e312108e90a3fe5556
#
_cell.length_a   1.000
_cell.length_b   1.000
_cell.length_c   1.000
_cell.angle_alpha   90.00
_cell.angle_beta   90.00
_cell.angle_gamma   90.00
#
_symmetry.space_group_name_H-M   'P 1'
#
loop_
_entity.id
_entity.type
_entity.pdbx_description
1 polymer ?
#
loop_
_entity_poly.entity_id
_entity_poly.type
_entity_poly.pdbx_seq_one_letter_code
_entity_poly.pdbx_strand_id
1 'polypeptide(L)' 'MSAAPDSAPRRAALAVEGMSCASCLRTVRRALEGVPGAHVESVQMGLALVDYDPARTSPEALAAAAAAVGYRATPIP' A
#
# COMPACT_ATOMS: atom_id res chain seq x y z
N MET A 1 -8.11 -0.28 28.08
CA MET A 1 -7.67 -0.16 27.39
C MET A 1 -7.08 -0.82 26.65
N SER A 2 -6.66 -1.31 26.50
CA SER A 2 -5.93 -1.85 25.74
C SER A 2 -6.45 -2.22 24.51
N ALA A 3 -6.17 -1.65 23.50
CA ALA A 3 -6.53 -2.03 22.21
C ALA A 3 -6.05 -3.42 21.91
N ALA A 4 -6.81 -4.15 21.19
CA ALA A 4 -6.38 -5.44 20.74
C ALA A 4 -5.20 -5.26 19.80
N PRO A 5 -4.07 -5.86 20.07
CA PRO A 5 -2.90 -5.68 19.22
C PRO A 5 -3.14 -6.17 17.80
N ASP A 6 -3.98 -7.19 17.64
CA ASP A 6 -4.18 -7.78 16.31
C ASP A 6 -4.93 -6.86 15.36
N SER A 7 -5.69 -5.90 15.89
CA SER A 7 -6.40 -4.98 15.04
C SER A 7 -5.75 -3.62 14.97
N ALA A 8 -4.59 -3.45 15.57
CA ALA A 8 -3.87 -2.19 15.48
C ALA A 8 -3.36 -1.96 14.06
N PRO A 9 -3.50 -0.75 13.53
CA PRO A 9 -2.98 -0.46 12.19
C PRO A 9 -1.48 -0.67 12.12
N ARG A 10 -1.01 -1.20 11.00
CA ARG A 10 0.41 -1.37 10.76
C ARG A 10 0.78 -0.59 9.51
N ARG A 11 2.03 -0.19 9.43
CA ARG A 11 2.52 0.54 8.27
C ARG A 11 3.34 -0.40 7.40
N ALA A 12 3.07 -0.36 6.10
CA ALA A 12 3.84 -1.09 5.12
C ALA A 12 4.50 -0.11 4.18
N ALA A 13 5.74 -0.37 3.83
CA ALA A 13 6.44 0.37 2.79
C ALA A 13 6.55 -0.55 1.57
N LEU A 14 6.21 -0.02 0.41
CA LEU A 14 6.28 -0.77 -0.84
C LEU A 14 7.22 -0.06 -1.79
N ALA A 15 8.21 -0.78 -2.29
CA ALA A 15 9.03 -0.28 -3.39
C ALA A 15 8.24 -0.50 -4.67
N VAL A 16 7.97 0.56 -5.40
CA VAL A 16 7.14 0.50 -6.60
C VAL A 16 7.96 0.89 -7.81
N GLU A 17 7.99 0.01 -8.80
CA GLU A 17 8.75 0.24 -10.04
C GLU A 17 7.83 0.73 -11.12
N GLY A 18 8.38 1.53 -12.03
CA GLY A 18 7.64 1.98 -13.19
C GLY A 18 6.92 3.31 -13.03
N MET A 19 7.01 3.94 -11.86
CA MET A 19 6.39 5.24 -11.68
C MET A 19 7.32 6.31 -12.25
N SER A 20 6.92 6.91 -13.36
CA SER A 20 7.76 7.89 -14.04
C SER A 20 7.08 9.24 -14.20
N CYS A 21 5.85 9.40 -13.71
CA CYS A 21 5.14 10.67 -13.86
C CYS A 21 4.10 10.83 -12.74
N ALA A 22 3.56 12.03 -12.63
CA ALA A 22 2.61 12.34 -11.56
C ALA A 22 1.33 11.50 -11.66
N SER A 23 0.88 11.19 -12.87
CA SER A 23 -0.33 10.37 -13.02
C SER A 23 -0.09 8.95 -12.55
N CYS A 24 1.15 8.48 -12.60
CA CYS A 24 1.50 7.15 -12.06
C CYS A 24 1.26 7.12 -10.55
N LEU A 25 1.63 8.19 -9.85
CA LEU A 25 1.41 8.28 -8.41
C LEU A 25 -0.07 8.19 -8.08
N ARG A 26 -0.90 8.88 -8.85
CA ARG A 26 -2.35 8.84 -8.63
C ARG A 26 -2.91 7.44 -8.87
N THR A 27 -2.44 6.79 -9.92
CA THR A 27 -2.92 5.46 -10.27
C THR A 27 -2.60 4.47 -9.16
N VAL A 28 -1.36 4.48 -8.66
CA VAL A 28 -0.95 3.59 -7.59
C VAL A 28 -1.73 3.91 -6.31
N ARG A 29 -1.84 5.19 -5.98
CA ARG A 29 -2.57 5.59 -4.78
C ARG A 29 -4.01 5.11 -4.82
N ARG A 30 -4.67 5.30 -5.95
CA ARG A 30 -6.07 4.88 -6.09
C ARG A 30 -6.20 3.36 -5.96
N ALA A 31 -5.27 2.63 -6.56
CA ALA A 31 -5.29 1.17 -6.47
C ALA A 31 -5.14 0.71 -5.03
N LEU A 32 -4.23 1.32 -4.28
CA LEU A 32 -4.00 0.95 -2.89
C LEU A 32 -5.17 1.35 -2.00
N GLU A 33 -5.75 2.52 -2.25
CA GLU A 33 -6.90 2.97 -1.46
C GLU A 33 -8.13 2.10 -1.69
N GLY A 34 -8.18 1.40 -2.80
CA GLY A 34 -9.28 0.49 -3.08
C GLY A 34 -9.19 -0.83 -2.32
N VAL A 35 -8.10 -1.10 -1.64
CA VAL A 35 -7.95 -2.34 -0.87
C VAL A 35 -8.65 -2.18 0.47
N PRO A 36 -9.61 -3.06 0.80
CA PRO A 36 -10.28 -2.97 2.10
C PRO A 36 -9.28 -3.07 3.24
N GLY A 37 -9.39 -2.17 4.20
CA GLY A 37 -8.48 -2.14 5.34
C GLY A 37 -7.20 -1.37 5.11
N ALA A 38 -7.00 -0.77 3.94
CA ALA A 38 -5.81 -0.01 3.63
C ALA A 38 -6.08 1.49 3.64
N HIS A 39 -5.12 2.25 4.14
CA HIS A 39 -5.16 3.70 4.13
C HIS A 39 -3.79 4.20 3.66
N VAL A 40 -3.77 4.92 2.56
CA VAL A 40 -2.51 5.38 1.99
C VAL A 40 -2.00 6.59 2.76
N GLU A 41 -0.81 6.45 3.32
CA GLU A 41 -0.17 7.55 4.03
C GLU A 41 0.48 8.51 3.05
N SER A 42 1.28 7.98 2.14
CA SER A 42 1.91 8.80 1.10
C SER A 42 2.36 7.92 -0.05
N VAL A 43 2.43 8.51 -1.23
CA VAL A 43 2.99 7.84 -2.41
C VAL A 43 3.98 8.80 -3.03
N GLN A 44 5.20 8.32 -3.21
CA GLN A 44 6.28 9.08 -3.84
C GLN A 44 6.85 8.24 -4.97
N MET A 45 7.70 8.84 -5.78
CA MET A 45 8.35 8.07 -6.84
C MET A 45 9.11 6.90 -6.24
N GLY A 46 8.69 5.70 -6.61
CA GLY A 46 9.36 4.48 -6.18
C GLY A 46 8.99 4.00 -4.78
N LEU A 47 8.13 4.72 -4.04
CA LEU A 47 7.83 4.34 -2.66
C LEU A 47 6.40 4.66 -2.31
N ALA A 48 5.71 3.70 -1.71
CA ALA A 48 4.38 3.91 -1.17
C ALA A 48 4.37 3.52 0.30
N LEU A 49 3.81 4.40 1.13
CA LEU A 49 3.61 4.12 2.55
C LEU A 49 2.13 3.97 2.79
N VAL A 50 1.74 2.83 3.34
CA VAL A 50 0.33 2.48 3.53
C VAL A 50 0.13 1.97 4.93
N ASP A 51 -0.86 2.53 5.62
CA ASP A 51 -1.32 1.95 6.88
C ASP A 51 -2.39 0.93 6.55
N TYR A 52 -2.33 -0.22 7.18
CA TYR A 52 -3.28 -1.28 6.89
C TYR A 52 -3.69 -2.01 8.16
N ASP A 53 -4.87 -2.61 8.10
CA ASP A 53 -5.40 -3.45 9.17
C ASP A 53 -4.97 -4.89 8.89
N PRO A 54 -4.09 -5.47 9.71
CA PRO A 54 -3.58 -6.82 9.44
C PRO A 54 -4.65 -7.89 9.48
N ALA A 55 -5.80 -7.60 10.09
CA ALA A 55 -6.91 -8.54 10.08
C ALA A 55 -7.66 -8.55 8.75
N ARG A 56 -7.45 -7.54 7.89
CA ARG A 56 -8.21 -7.38 6.65
C ARG A 56 -7.36 -7.48 5.40
N THR A 57 -6.10 -7.13 5.49
CA THR A 57 -5.23 -7.14 4.33
C THR A 57 -3.79 -7.40 4.76
N SER A 58 -2.87 -7.39 3.81
CA SER A 58 -1.46 -7.67 4.08
C SER A 58 -0.61 -6.88 3.09
N PRO A 59 0.69 -6.72 3.35
CA PRO A 59 1.57 -6.07 2.40
C PRO A 59 1.58 -6.76 1.04
N GLU A 60 1.44 -8.08 1.01
CA GLU A 60 1.38 -8.83 -0.24
C GLU A 60 0.11 -8.49 -1.03
N ALA A 61 -1.01 -8.30 -0.35
CA ALA A 61 -2.25 -7.91 -1.01
C ALA A 61 -2.13 -6.49 -1.57
N LEU A 62 -1.44 -5.61 -0.85
CA LEU A 62 -1.21 -4.25 -1.33
C LEU A 62 -0.32 -4.27 -2.58
N ALA A 63 0.73 -5.09 -2.57
CA ALA A 63 1.59 -5.23 -3.73
C ALA A 63 0.81 -5.78 -4.93
N ALA A 64 -0.09 -6.72 -4.70
CA ALA A 64 -0.93 -7.26 -5.77
C ALA A 64 -1.86 -6.20 -6.35
N ALA A 65 -2.37 -5.31 -5.51
CA ALA A 65 -3.24 -4.23 -5.98
C ALA A 65 -2.47 -3.28 -6.91
N ALA A 66 -1.22 -2.96 -6.59
CA ALA A 66 -0.40 -2.13 -7.46
C ALA A 66 -0.08 -2.86 -8.76
N ALA A 67 0.19 -4.16 -8.68
CA ALA A 67 0.48 -4.95 -9.88
C ALA A 67 -0.72 -5.00 -10.81
N ALA A 68 -1.93 -4.97 -10.27
CA ALA A 68 -3.14 -5.03 -11.08
C ALA A 68 -3.29 -3.82 -11.99
N VAL A 69 -2.66 -2.70 -11.65
CA VAL A 69 -2.68 -1.50 -12.49
C VAL A 69 -1.37 -1.29 -13.24
N GLY A 70 -0.52 -2.31 -13.26
CA GLY A 70 0.67 -2.30 -14.10
C GLY A 70 1.97 -1.87 -13.41
N TYR A 71 1.98 -1.78 -12.09
CA TYR A 71 3.19 -1.35 -11.37
C TYR A 71 3.67 -2.45 -10.46
N ARG A 72 4.93 -2.86 -10.64
CA ARG A 72 5.51 -3.88 -9.76
C ARG A 72 5.81 -3.26 -8.40
N ALA A 73 5.24 -3.84 -7.36
CA ALA A 73 5.48 -3.37 -6.00
C ALA A 73 6.02 -4.52 -5.17
N THR A 74 6.98 -4.20 -4.32
CA THR A 74 7.60 -5.19 -3.43
C THR A 74 7.55 -4.65 -2.02
N PRO A 75 6.98 -5.41 -1.07
CA PRO A 75 7.00 -4.97 0.32
C PRO A 75 8.43 -4.86 0.83
N ILE A 76 8.70 -3.78 1.57
CA ILE A 76 10.00 -3.57 2.19
C ILE A 76 9.90 -4.00 3.65
N PRO A 77 10.80 -4.88 4.10
CA PRO A 77 10.77 -5.38 5.47
C PRO A 77 10.96 -4.27 6.50
#